data_0623592d273520c3ccf6ddf3eb5c9ac5
#
_entry.id   0623592d273520c3ccf6ddf3eb5c9ac5
#
_cell.length_a   1.000
_cell.length_b   1.000
_cell.length_c   1.000
_cell.angle_alpha   90.00
_cell.angle_beta   90.00
_cell.angle_gamma   90.00
#
_symmetry.space_group_name_H-M   'P 1'
#
loop_
_entity.id
_entity.type
_entity.pdbx_description
1 polymer ?
#
loop_
_entity_poly.entity_id
_entity_poly.type
_entity_poly.pdbx_seq_one_letter_code
_entity_poly.pdbx_strand_id
1 'polypeptide(L)'
;MGKRRSHPSHPSHLSATSEVGLHTNPANLEPNPEQWGAKLALIGVLAVGPVVLVGLLSLPFVLGMSPLLRGWRTLPVLQQATPEPEILMTPLAMKGGDPYIRALMRTISASEANYAKPYSVIYGGRRMSDLSRHPNRCYPIESGPNVGLCTTASGRYQFITPTWEMVAKQYHPQRSPWWWKQEYSFEPKYQDQVVHDWLSDSSAWSGDIPNLLRQDRLNDVFKILASTWTSLSSGIEENSITPYLHQVYQEALAEELAQQ
;
A
#
# COMPACT_ATOMS: atom_id res chain seq x y z
N MET A 1 -41.02 -39.47 -55.15
CA MET A 1 -40.82 -40.79 -54.49
C MET A 1 -39.88 -40.55 -53.36
N GLY A 2 -40.26 -40.37 -52.18
CA GLY A 2 -41.16 -41.03 -51.28
C GLY A 2 -40.40 -42.05 -50.43
N LYS A 3 -40.06 -41.65 -49.21
CA LYS A 3 -40.43 -42.43 -48.02
C LYS A 3 -39.86 -41.82 -46.74
N ARG A 4 -40.78 -41.41 -45.90
CA ARG A 4 -40.62 -41.23 -44.44
C ARG A 4 -40.45 -42.58 -43.74
N ARG A 5 -39.90 -42.57 -42.55
CA ARG A 5 -40.23 -43.27 -41.27
C ARG A 5 -39.02 -43.27 -40.37
N SER A 6 -39.05 -43.18 -39.06
CA SER A 6 -39.99 -42.91 -37.95
C SER A 6 -39.17 -43.10 -36.67
N HIS A 7 -39.42 -42.28 -35.64
CA HIS A 7 -38.99 -42.54 -34.26
C HIS A 7 -39.52 -43.87 -33.71
N PRO A 8 -38.86 -44.42 -32.65
CA PRO A 8 -39.43 -44.31 -31.31
C PRO A 8 -38.38 -44.13 -30.18
N SER A 9 -38.67 -43.25 -29.21
CA SER A 9 -39.21 -43.50 -27.85
C SER A 9 -38.23 -44.07 -26.81
N HIS A 10 -38.13 -43.27 -25.73
CA HIS A 10 -37.54 -43.57 -24.39
C HIS A 10 -37.98 -44.88 -23.75
N PRO A 11 -37.21 -45.39 -22.73
CA PRO A 11 -37.64 -45.21 -21.34
C PRO A 11 -36.51 -44.90 -20.34
N SER A 12 -36.75 -44.00 -19.45
CA SER A 12 -36.94 -43.97 -18.00
C SER A 12 -36.05 -44.84 -17.09
N HIS A 13 -35.50 -44.16 -16.06
CA HIS A 13 -35.16 -44.54 -14.71
C HIS A 13 -34.07 -45.59 -14.43
N LEU A 14 -33.03 -45.09 -13.70
CA LEU A 14 -32.67 -45.71 -12.42
C LEU A 14 -31.72 -44.75 -11.64
N SER A 15 -32.19 -44.44 -10.43
CA SER A 15 -31.40 -43.77 -9.38
C SER A 15 -30.26 -44.68 -8.95
N ALA A 16 -29.06 -44.08 -8.78
CA ALA A 16 -28.01 -44.66 -7.95
C ALA A 16 -27.36 -43.54 -7.17
N THR A 17 -27.73 -43.45 -5.91
CA THR A 17 -27.00 -42.72 -4.85
C THR A 17 -25.66 -43.40 -4.68
N SER A 18 -24.58 -42.68 -4.87
CA SER A 18 -23.25 -43.02 -4.33
C SER A 18 -22.70 -41.81 -3.62
N GLU A 19 -22.67 -41.94 -2.30
CA GLU A 19 -21.89 -41.10 -1.41
C GLU A 19 -20.41 -41.12 -1.85
N VAL A 20 -19.89 -39.99 -2.28
CA VAL A 20 -18.45 -39.80 -2.44
C VAL A 20 -17.98 -38.94 -1.29
N GLY A 21 -17.23 -39.58 -0.39
CA GLY A 21 -16.62 -38.94 0.76
C GLY A 21 -15.77 -37.73 0.36
N LEU A 22 -16.06 -36.64 1.00
CA LEU A 22 -15.35 -35.37 0.88
C LEU A 22 -13.99 -35.50 1.60
N HIS A 23 -12.94 -35.90 0.88
CA HIS A 23 -11.57 -35.67 1.34
C HIS A 23 -11.23 -34.21 1.13
N THR A 24 -11.44 -33.38 2.15
CA THR A 24 -10.93 -32.02 2.19
C THR A 24 -9.42 -32.06 2.41
N ASN A 25 -8.69 -31.72 1.35
CA ASN A 25 -7.26 -31.47 1.41
C ASN A 25 -7.04 -30.05 2.01
N PRO A 26 -6.34 -29.89 3.16
CA PRO A 26 -6.19 -28.58 3.81
C PRO A 26 -5.20 -27.62 3.12
N ALA A 27 -4.72 -27.92 1.91
CA ALA A 27 -3.69 -27.14 1.22
C ALA A 27 -4.23 -26.07 0.23
N ASN A 28 -5.55 -25.95 0.04
CA ASN A 28 -6.15 -25.00 -0.91
C ASN A 28 -7.26 -24.16 -0.25
N LEU A 29 -6.87 -23.37 0.76
CA LEU A 29 -7.68 -22.23 1.20
C LEU A 29 -7.05 -20.97 0.56
N GLU A 30 -7.45 -20.68 -0.66
CA GLU A 30 -7.29 -19.32 -1.20
C GLU A 30 -8.20 -18.38 -0.39
N PRO A 31 -7.65 -17.33 0.25
CA PRO A 31 -8.48 -16.39 0.99
C PRO A 31 -9.29 -15.55 0.01
N ASN A 32 -10.61 -15.55 0.20
CA ASN A 32 -11.57 -14.74 -0.54
C ASN A 32 -11.24 -13.24 -0.39
N PRO A 33 -11.05 -12.49 -1.50
CA PRO A 33 -10.72 -11.06 -1.45
C PRO A 33 -11.73 -10.19 -0.68
N GLU A 34 -12.99 -10.61 -0.58
CA GLU A 34 -14.01 -9.90 0.19
C GLU A 34 -13.82 -9.96 1.71
N GLN A 35 -12.99 -10.88 2.22
CA GLN A 35 -12.74 -10.98 3.67
C GLN A 35 -11.70 -9.98 4.18
N TRP A 36 -10.96 -9.31 3.30
CA TRP A 36 -9.92 -8.36 3.71
C TRP A 36 -10.47 -6.99 4.10
N GLY A 37 -11.61 -6.59 3.54
CA GLY A 37 -12.26 -5.31 3.86
C GLY A 37 -12.99 -5.26 5.21
N ALA A 38 -13.34 -6.41 5.80
CA ALA A 38 -14.23 -6.47 6.96
C ALA A 38 -13.53 -6.72 8.31
N LYS A 39 -12.24 -7.06 8.34
CA LYS A 39 -11.52 -7.39 9.59
C LYS A 39 -10.66 -6.27 10.18
N LEU A 40 -10.57 -5.11 9.52
CA LEU A 40 -9.75 -3.98 10.00
C LEU A 40 -10.52 -2.95 10.85
N ALA A 41 -11.78 -3.18 11.19
CA ALA A 41 -12.64 -2.17 11.81
C ALA A 41 -12.80 -2.25 13.33
N LEU A 42 -12.10 -3.10 14.09
CA LEU A 42 -12.31 -3.21 15.54
C LEU A 42 -11.07 -3.67 16.30
N ILE A 43 -10.13 -2.77 16.57
CA ILE A 43 -9.32 -2.84 17.80
C ILE A 43 -9.09 -1.39 18.28
N GLY A 44 -9.92 -0.99 19.23
CA GLY A 44 -9.71 0.25 19.97
C GLY A 44 -8.50 0.13 20.89
N VAL A 45 -7.56 1.04 20.75
CA VAL A 45 -6.40 1.18 21.62
C VAL A 45 -6.86 1.80 22.94
N LEU A 46 -6.90 1.02 24.00
CA LEU A 46 -6.95 1.52 25.38
C LEU A 46 -5.54 2.00 25.75
N ALA A 47 -5.33 3.30 25.70
CA ALA A 47 -4.14 3.93 26.25
C ALA A 47 -4.21 3.89 27.79
N VAL A 48 -3.42 3.02 28.41
CA VAL A 48 -3.21 3.04 29.86
C VAL A 48 -2.04 3.97 30.13
N GLY A 49 -2.35 5.20 30.57
CA GLY A 49 -1.36 6.14 31.08
C GLY A 49 -0.85 5.73 32.45
N PRO A 50 0.43 6.03 32.81
CA PRO A 50 0.96 5.72 34.12
C PRO A 50 0.39 6.68 35.18
N VAL A 51 -0.27 6.10 36.20
CA VAL A 51 -0.70 6.80 37.40
C VAL A 51 0.53 7.05 38.25
N VAL A 52 0.95 8.33 38.39
CA VAL A 52 1.96 8.75 39.33
C VAL A 52 1.31 8.93 40.70
N LEU A 53 1.60 8.03 41.61
CA LEU A 53 1.20 8.11 43.01
C LEU A 53 2.11 9.10 43.72
N VAL A 54 1.58 10.29 44.04
CA VAL A 54 2.28 11.28 44.89
C VAL A 54 1.99 10.93 46.34
N GLY A 55 2.98 10.35 47.04
CA GLY A 55 2.93 10.12 48.44
C GLY A 55 3.12 11.41 49.24
N LEU A 56 2.12 11.75 50.05
CA LEU A 56 2.22 12.75 51.12
C LEU A 56 3.11 12.26 52.27
N LEU A 57 4.25 12.88 52.51
CA LEU A 57 4.96 12.76 53.74
C LEU A 57 5.20 14.16 54.37
N SER A 58 4.72 14.21 55.59
CA SER A 58 4.65 15.30 56.56
C SER A 58 6.00 15.98 56.83
N LEU A 59 5.89 17.32 57.06
CA LEU A 59 6.90 18.23 57.57
C LEU A 59 7.45 17.87 58.97
N PRO A 60 8.65 18.31 59.25
CA PRO A 60 8.75 19.31 60.32
C PRO A 60 9.56 20.57 59.95
N PHE A 61 9.07 21.60 60.48
CA PHE A 61 9.52 22.96 60.69
C PHE A 61 10.99 23.05 61.24
N VAL A 62 11.90 23.74 60.51
CA VAL A 62 13.13 24.28 61.07
C VAL A 62 13.38 25.68 60.51
N LEU A 63 13.48 26.60 61.44
CA LEU A 63 13.71 28.00 61.27
C LEU A 63 15.12 28.34 60.68
N GLY A 64 15.13 29.27 59.76
CA GLY A 64 16.15 30.29 59.65
C GLY A 64 17.45 29.88 58.95
N MET A 65 17.53 30.20 57.64
CA MET A 65 18.75 30.71 57.00
C MET A 65 18.42 31.30 55.66
N SER A 66 18.77 32.54 55.41
CA SER A 66 18.54 33.33 54.23
C SER A 66 19.01 32.64 52.93
N PRO A 67 18.21 32.60 51.84
CA PRO A 67 18.68 32.07 50.59
C PRO A 67 19.34 33.16 49.74
N LEU A 68 20.64 33.22 49.75
CA LEU A 68 21.41 33.70 48.61
C LEU A 68 21.51 32.54 47.58
N LEU A 69 20.41 32.12 47.04
CA LEU A 69 20.44 31.22 45.87
C LEU A 69 20.26 32.06 44.62
N ARG A 70 21.42 32.43 44.05
CA ARG A 70 21.58 32.86 42.67
C ARG A 70 20.69 31.98 41.76
N GLY A 71 19.89 32.69 40.94
CA GLY A 71 19.05 32.08 39.95
C GLY A 71 19.81 31.07 39.07
N TRP A 72 19.47 29.83 39.23
CA TRP A 72 19.78 28.81 38.23
C TRP A 72 18.98 29.17 37.01
N ARG A 73 19.64 29.87 36.04
CA ARG A 73 19.11 29.97 34.69
C ARG A 73 19.07 28.55 34.18
N THR A 74 17.87 27.96 34.09
CA THR A 74 17.63 26.79 33.30
C THR A 74 18.01 27.16 31.87
N LEU A 75 19.17 26.68 31.44
CA LEU A 75 19.55 26.78 30.04
C LEU A 75 18.45 26.07 29.27
N PRO A 76 17.88 26.69 28.20
CA PRO A 76 16.96 25.98 27.36
C PRO A 76 17.67 24.72 26.87
N VAL A 77 17.10 23.56 27.19
CA VAL A 77 17.51 22.29 26.59
C VAL A 77 17.32 22.51 25.09
N LEU A 78 18.44 22.63 24.37
CA LEU A 78 18.41 22.59 22.90
C LEU A 78 17.81 21.24 22.54
N GLN A 79 16.53 21.25 22.27
CA GLN A 79 15.86 20.10 21.66
C GLN A 79 16.60 19.85 20.35
N GLN A 80 17.43 18.82 20.32
CA GLN A 80 18.03 18.36 19.09
C GLN A 80 16.87 18.00 18.18
N ALA A 81 16.65 18.82 17.14
CA ALA A 81 15.71 18.49 16.10
C ALA A 81 16.13 17.12 15.54
N THR A 82 15.23 16.17 15.60
CA THR A 82 15.45 14.90 14.88
C THR A 82 15.69 15.25 13.43
N PRO A 83 16.76 14.74 12.80
CA PRO A 83 17.02 15.05 11.40
C PRO A 83 15.80 14.64 10.57
N GLU A 84 15.38 15.53 9.68
CA GLU A 84 14.32 15.22 8.72
C GLU A 84 14.74 14.02 7.87
N PRO A 85 13.81 13.12 7.51
CA PRO A 85 14.14 11.97 6.68
C PRO A 85 14.60 12.43 5.29
N GLU A 86 15.66 11.84 4.78
CA GLU A 86 16.06 12.06 3.40
C GLU A 86 15.01 11.45 2.47
N ILE A 87 14.40 12.28 1.60
CA ILE A 87 13.37 11.87 0.66
C ILE A 87 13.97 11.77 -0.73
N LEU A 88 14.00 10.56 -1.27
CA LEU A 88 14.58 10.27 -2.59
C LEU A 88 13.48 10.33 -3.66
N MET A 89 13.30 11.51 -4.27
CA MET A 89 12.35 11.71 -5.36
C MET A 89 12.93 11.23 -6.71
N THR A 90 13.09 9.91 -6.86
CA THR A 90 13.67 9.35 -8.09
C THR A 90 12.76 9.56 -9.30
N PRO A 91 13.32 9.90 -10.49
CA PRO A 91 12.55 10.03 -11.72
C PRO A 91 11.79 8.76 -12.10
N LEU A 92 10.72 8.90 -12.88
CA LEU A 92 9.99 7.77 -13.44
C LEU A 92 10.74 7.18 -14.64
N ALA A 93 10.65 5.86 -14.81
CA ALA A 93 11.22 5.15 -15.96
C ALA A 93 10.37 5.31 -17.22
N MET A 94 9.07 5.56 -17.09
CA MET A 94 8.21 5.90 -18.21
C MET A 94 8.45 7.32 -18.71
N LYS A 95 8.17 7.56 -19.99
CA LYS A 95 8.22 8.90 -20.60
C LYS A 95 6.80 9.39 -20.92
N GLY A 96 6.61 10.71 -20.89
CA GLY A 96 5.31 11.33 -21.15
C GLY A 96 4.29 11.03 -20.05
N GLY A 97 3.04 11.34 -20.33
CA GLY A 97 1.94 11.22 -19.38
C GLY A 97 1.60 12.53 -18.68
N ASP A 98 0.53 12.52 -17.92
CA ASP A 98 0.02 13.68 -17.18
C ASP A 98 0.97 14.05 -16.02
N PRO A 99 1.49 15.30 -15.94
CA PRO A 99 2.44 15.70 -14.91
C PRO A 99 1.86 15.63 -13.49
N TYR A 100 0.58 15.86 -13.31
CA TYR A 100 -0.09 15.74 -12.01
C TYR A 100 -0.11 14.28 -11.52
N ILE A 101 -0.44 13.34 -12.42
CA ILE A 101 -0.39 11.92 -12.13
C ILE A 101 1.05 11.46 -11.89
N ARG A 102 2.00 11.93 -12.68
CA ARG A 102 3.42 11.62 -12.52
C ARG A 102 3.96 12.09 -11.17
N ALA A 103 3.59 13.29 -10.72
CA ALA A 103 3.91 13.81 -9.40
C ALA A 103 3.33 12.94 -8.29
N LEU A 104 2.06 12.54 -8.41
CA LEU A 104 1.41 11.62 -7.48
C LEU A 104 2.12 10.25 -7.40
N MET A 105 2.51 9.70 -8.54
CA MET A 105 3.28 8.44 -8.61
C MET A 105 4.62 8.55 -7.87
N ARG A 106 5.33 9.66 -8.00
CA ARG A 106 6.58 9.91 -7.28
C ARG A 106 6.33 10.05 -5.77
N THR A 107 5.22 10.66 -5.38
CA THR A 107 4.79 10.79 -3.99
C THR A 107 4.48 9.42 -3.36
N ILE A 108 3.72 8.58 -4.07
CA ILE A 108 3.46 7.20 -3.65
C ILE A 108 4.78 6.43 -3.50
N SER A 109 5.68 6.56 -4.49
CA SER A 109 7.00 5.92 -4.44
C SER A 109 7.84 6.36 -3.24
N ALA A 110 7.81 7.65 -2.86
CA ALA A 110 8.51 8.15 -1.69
C ALA A 110 7.99 7.53 -0.39
N SER A 111 6.69 7.27 -0.30
CA SER A 111 6.08 6.61 0.86
C SER A 111 6.33 5.09 0.88
N GLU A 112 6.28 4.42 -0.27
CA GLU A 112 6.31 2.96 -0.36
C GLU A 112 7.74 2.40 -0.54
N ALA A 113 8.58 3.08 -1.29
CA ALA A 113 9.91 2.60 -1.66
C ALA A 113 10.92 3.75 -1.75
N ASN A 114 11.16 4.44 -0.62
CA ASN A 114 12.12 5.55 -0.54
C ASN A 114 13.57 5.07 -0.67
N TYR A 115 13.93 4.61 -1.86
CA TYR A 115 15.25 4.05 -2.19
C TYR A 115 15.75 4.60 -3.53
N ALA A 116 17.07 4.70 -3.69
CA ALA A 116 17.70 5.14 -4.96
C ALA A 116 17.36 4.24 -6.18
N LYS A 117 16.98 2.98 -5.95
CA LYS A 117 16.56 2.03 -7.00
C LYS A 117 15.20 1.41 -6.60
N PRO A 118 14.09 2.15 -6.64
CA PRO A 118 12.83 1.70 -6.05
C PRO A 118 12.19 0.50 -6.75
N TYR A 119 12.37 0.36 -8.07
CA TYR A 119 11.71 -0.69 -8.86
C TYR A 119 12.08 -2.12 -8.47
N SER A 120 13.25 -2.32 -7.87
CA SER A 120 13.73 -3.64 -7.47
C SER A 120 13.57 -3.95 -5.98
N VAL A 121 12.94 -3.05 -5.22
CA VAL A 121 12.73 -3.22 -3.77
C VAL A 121 11.65 -4.25 -3.52
N ILE A 122 11.89 -5.13 -2.56
CA ILE A 122 10.89 -6.04 -1.98
C ILE A 122 10.76 -5.71 -0.49
N TYR A 123 9.71 -6.21 0.14
CA TYR A 123 9.45 -5.95 1.55
C TYR A 123 10.72 -6.11 2.42
N GLY A 124 10.89 -5.18 3.35
CA GLY A 124 12.08 -5.12 4.22
C GLY A 124 13.34 -4.56 3.55
N GLY A 125 13.21 -3.84 2.42
CA GLY A 125 14.32 -3.14 1.74
C GLY A 125 15.26 -4.05 0.95
N ARG A 126 14.97 -5.34 0.88
CA ARG A 126 15.71 -6.31 0.05
C ARG A 126 15.54 -6.00 -1.43
N ARG A 127 16.35 -6.64 -2.28
CA ARG A 127 16.35 -6.39 -3.72
C ARG A 127 16.11 -7.66 -4.51
N MET A 128 15.37 -7.53 -5.61
CA MET A 128 15.27 -8.56 -6.64
C MET A 128 16.12 -8.17 -7.86
N SER A 129 16.66 -9.15 -8.55
CA SER A 129 17.45 -8.97 -9.78
C SER A 129 16.62 -9.23 -11.04
N ASP A 130 15.63 -10.11 -10.96
CA ASP A 130 14.75 -10.46 -12.07
C ASP A 130 13.45 -9.63 -11.99
N LEU A 131 13.25 -8.77 -12.98
CA LEU A 131 12.07 -7.93 -13.17
C LEU A 131 11.21 -8.38 -14.36
N SER A 132 11.47 -9.57 -14.92
CA SER A 132 10.66 -10.11 -16.01
C SER A 132 9.20 -10.33 -15.61
N ARG A 133 8.95 -10.50 -14.31
CA ARG A 133 7.62 -10.67 -13.70
C ARG A 133 7.63 -10.25 -12.23
N HIS A 134 6.45 -10.03 -11.65
CA HIS A 134 6.30 -9.86 -10.20
C HIS A 134 6.85 -11.10 -9.46
N PRO A 135 7.66 -10.95 -8.39
CA PRO A 135 8.37 -12.08 -7.79
C PRO A 135 7.46 -13.11 -7.12
N ASN A 136 6.24 -12.73 -6.76
CA ASN A 136 5.26 -13.58 -6.09
C ASN A 136 5.85 -14.41 -4.93
N ARG A 137 6.71 -13.77 -4.13
CA ARG A 137 7.41 -14.40 -3.03
C ARG A 137 6.97 -13.79 -1.71
N CYS A 138 6.47 -14.63 -0.79
CA CYS A 138 5.98 -14.21 0.51
C CYS A 138 7.14 -13.99 1.49
N TYR A 139 7.19 -12.78 2.08
CA TYR A 139 8.17 -12.39 3.09
C TYR A 139 7.46 -12.17 4.43
N PRO A 140 7.98 -12.73 5.55
CA PRO A 140 7.39 -12.50 6.87
C PRO A 140 7.34 -11.02 7.21
N ILE A 141 6.22 -10.58 7.78
CA ILE A 141 6.03 -9.22 8.30
C ILE A 141 6.61 -9.19 9.72
N GLU A 142 7.65 -8.38 9.93
CA GLU A 142 8.43 -8.32 11.17
C GLU A 142 7.96 -7.22 12.13
N SER A 143 7.14 -6.26 11.66
CA SER A 143 6.65 -5.13 12.47
C SER A 143 5.27 -4.66 12.01
N GLY A 144 4.59 -3.90 12.88
CA GLY A 144 3.27 -3.33 12.60
C GLY A 144 2.10 -4.27 12.92
N PRO A 145 0.87 -3.89 12.55
CA PRO A 145 -0.35 -4.60 12.94
C PRO A 145 -0.47 -6.00 12.32
N ASN A 146 0.28 -6.29 11.28
CA ASN A 146 0.23 -7.54 10.52
C ASN A 146 1.40 -8.50 10.83
N VAL A 147 2.09 -8.32 11.96
CA VAL A 147 3.19 -9.22 12.40
C VAL A 147 2.71 -10.68 12.44
N GLY A 148 3.55 -11.58 11.92
CA GLY A 148 3.25 -13.01 11.83
C GLY A 148 2.54 -13.44 10.56
N LEU A 149 2.06 -12.49 9.74
CA LEU A 149 1.62 -12.73 8.38
C LEU A 149 2.82 -12.58 7.42
N CYS A 150 2.58 -12.77 6.13
CA CYS A 150 3.59 -12.48 5.12
C CYS A 150 3.03 -11.60 4.00
N THR A 151 3.92 -10.90 3.30
CA THR A 151 3.58 -10.01 2.19
C THR A 151 4.41 -10.34 0.95
N THR A 152 3.81 -10.11 -0.22
CA THR A 152 4.50 -10.18 -1.51
C THR A 152 4.82 -8.79 -2.06
N ALA A 153 4.71 -7.74 -1.25
CA ALA A 153 4.94 -6.35 -1.63
C ALA A 153 6.28 -6.16 -2.33
N SER A 154 6.25 -5.60 -3.54
CA SER A 154 7.42 -5.51 -4.42
C SER A 154 7.34 -4.30 -5.36
N GLY A 155 8.52 -3.86 -5.79
CA GLY A 155 8.68 -2.79 -6.77
C GLY A 155 8.49 -1.39 -6.18
N ARG A 156 8.46 -0.42 -7.09
CA ARG A 156 8.38 1.01 -6.76
C ARG A 156 7.13 1.37 -5.94
N TYR A 157 6.03 0.66 -6.19
CA TYR A 157 4.73 0.93 -5.59
C TYR A 157 4.31 -0.13 -4.58
N GLN A 158 5.23 -1.01 -4.17
CA GLN A 158 5.03 -2.09 -3.21
C GLN A 158 3.76 -2.92 -3.49
N PHE A 159 3.54 -3.26 -4.76
CA PHE A 159 2.39 -4.10 -5.12
C PHE A 159 2.50 -5.49 -4.51
N ILE A 160 1.43 -5.94 -3.89
CA ILE A 160 1.23 -7.37 -3.60
C ILE A 160 0.80 -8.09 -4.89
N THR A 161 1.10 -9.38 -4.98
CA THR A 161 0.83 -10.18 -6.19
C THR A 161 -0.60 -10.05 -6.71
N PRO A 162 -1.68 -10.19 -5.89
CA PRO A 162 -3.04 -10.09 -6.40
C PRO A 162 -3.35 -8.71 -7.00
N THR A 163 -2.84 -7.63 -6.38
CA THR A 163 -3.03 -6.28 -6.90
C THR A 163 -2.31 -6.10 -8.22
N TRP A 164 -1.04 -6.55 -8.33
CA TRP A 164 -0.30 -6.47 -9.58
C TRP A 164 -1.01 -7.23 -10.72
N GLU A 165 -1.42 -8.47 -10.48
CA GLU A 165 -2.11 -9.27 -11.48
C GLU A 165 -3.41 -8.63 -11.95
N MET A 166 -4.19 -8.07 -11.03
CA MET A 166 -5.44 -7.37 -11.35
C MET A 166 -5.19 -6.14 -12.22
N VAL A 167 -4.29 -5.24 -11.80
CA VAL A 167 -4.06 -3.98 -12.51
C VAL A 167 -3.29 -4.21 -13.82
N ALA A 168 -2.33 -5.12 -13.84
CA ALA A 168 -1.59 -5.45 -15.06
C ALA A 168 -2.49 -6.10 -16.12
N LYS A 169 -3.44 -6.91 -15.73
CA LYS A 169 -4.44 -7.49 -16.67
C LYS A 169 -5.19 -6.40 -17.43
N GLN A 170 -5.48 -5.28 -16.79
CA GLN A 170 -6.24 -4.19 -17.40
C GLN A 170 -5.35 -3.16 -18.10
N TYR A 171 -4.23 -2.76 -17.51
CA TYR A 171 -3.46 -1.60 -17.92
C TYR A 171 -2.09 -1.93 -18.50
N HIS A 172 -1.60 -3.18 -18.44
CA HIS A 172 -0.28 -3.49 -18.97
C HIS A 172 -0.26 -3.42 -20.50
N PRO A 173 0.66 -2.63 -21.11
CA PRO A 173 0.68 -2.41 -22.55
C PRO A 173 1.07 -3.65 -23.35
N GLN A 174 1.86 -4.54 -22.76
CA GLN A 174 2.18 -5.84 -23.36
C GLN A 174 1.22 -6.89 -22.82
N ARG A 175 0.21 -7.22 -23.60
CA ARG A 175 -0.67 -8.35 -23.29
C ARG A 175 0.04 -9.63 -23.74
N SER A 176 0.06 -10.66 -22.87
CA SER A 176 0.53 -11.98 -23.29
C SER A 176 -0.30 -12.47 -24.49
N PRO A 177 0.34 -12.90 -25.60
CA PRO A 177 -0.38 -13.45 -26.74
C PRO A 177 -1.07 -14.78 -26.41
N TRP A 178 -0.74 -15.36 -25.29
CA TRP A 178 -1.22 -16.65 -24.82
C TRP A 178 -2.23 -16.46 -23.68
N TRP A 179 -3.50 -16.65 -23.94
CA TRP A 179 -4.59 -16.46 -22.98
C TRP A 179 -4.46 -17.34 -21.71
N TRP A 180 -3.64 -18.39 -21.72
CA TRP A 180 -3.39 -19.29 -20.59
C TRP A 180 -2.12 -18.94 -19.78
N LYS A 181 -1.30 -18.02 -20.26
CA LYS A 181 -0.07 -17.61 -19.58
C LYS A 181 -0.06 -16.09 -19.41
N GLN A 182 -0.71 -15.61 -18.35
CA GLN A 182 -0.75 -14.20 -18.00
C GLN A 182 0.46 -13.86 -17.13
N GLU A 183 1.64 -13.80 -17.73
CA GLU A 183 2.83 -13.24 -17.08
C GLU A 183 3.05 -11.83 -17.61
N TYR A 184 2.95 -10.84 -16.72
CA TYR A 184 3.17 -9.43 -17.05
C TYR A 184 4.57 -9.02 -16.62
N SER A 185 5.33 -8.37 -17.51
CA SER A 185 6.65 -7.84 -17.19
C SER A 185 6.56 -6.82 -16.04
N PHE A 186 7.43 -6.99 -15.06
CA PHE A 186 7.56 -6.09 -13.91
C PHE A 186 8.73 -5.12 -14.08
N GLU A 187 9.23 -4.93 -15.32
CA GLU A 187 10.27 -3.96 -15.61
C GLU A 187 9.86 -2.52 -15.24
N PRO A 188 10.82 -1.63 -14.91
CA PRO A 188 10.55 -0.29 -14.39
C PRO A 188 9.51 0.50 -15.18
N LYS A 189 9.65 0.52 -16.51
CA LYS A 189 8.72 1.25 -17.40
C LYS A 189 7.29 0.74 -17.30
N TYR A 190 7.11 -0.56 -17.07
CA TYR A 190 5.77 -1.16 -17.00
C TYR A 190 5.15 -1.00 -15.63
N GLN A 191 5.95 -1.02 -14.54
CA GLN A 191 5.44 -0.63 -13.23
C GLN A 191 4.85 0.78 -13.30
N ASP A 192 5.55 1.72 -13.94
CA ASP A 192 5.07 3.11 -14.09
C ASP A 192 3.86 3.21 -15.00
N GLN A 193 3.88 2.60 -16.20
CA GLN A 193 2.77 2.70 -17.15
C GLN A 193 1.47 2.15 -16.56
N VAL A 194 1.54 0.99 -15.91
CA VAL A 194 0.38 0.37 -15.27
C VAL A 194 -0.20 1.29 -14.19
N VAL A 195 0.65 1.89 -13.35
CA VAL A 195 0.18 2.80 -12.29
C VAL A 195 -0.35 4.10 -12.88
N HIS A 196 0.33 4.69 -13.87
CA HIS A 196 -0.12 5.89 -14.54
C HIS A 196 -1.52 5.71 -15.13
N ASP A 197 -1.72 4.64 -15.89
CA ASP A 197 -2.98 4.40 -16.57
C ASP A 197 -4.10 4.05 -15.58
N TRP A 198 -3.78 3.31 -14.54
CA TRP A 198 -4.72 3.00 -13.45
C TRP A 198 -5.15 4.25 -12.68
N LEU A 199 -4.21 5.13 -12.30
CA LEU A 199 -4.52 6.37 -11.60
C LEU A 199 -5.26 7.38 -12.50
N SER A 200 -5.08 7.29 -13.82
CA SER A 200 -5.73 8.14 -14.81
C SER A 200 -7.15 7.69 -15.15
N ASP A 201 -7.52 6.46 -14.84
CA ASP A 201 -8.85 5.89 -15.11
C ASP A 201 -9.84 6.29 -14.01
N SER A 202 -10.68 7.30 -14.29
CA SER A 202 -11.69 7.76 -13.35
C SER A 202 -12.75 6.70 -12.99
N SER A 203 -12.89 5.65 -13.80
CA SER A 203 -13.82 4.54 -13.52
C SER A 203 -13.26 3.52 -12.51
N ALA A 204 -11.95 3.54 -12.29
CA ALA A 204 -11.27 2.62 -11.37
C ALA A 204 -11.36 3.06 -9.89
N TRP A 205 -11.76 4.29 -9.63
CA TRP A 205 -11.70 4.90 -8.32
C TRP A 205 -13.05 5.53 -7.92
N SER A 206 -13.22 5.82 -6.63
CA SER A 206 -14.40 6.54 -6.12
C SER A 206 -14.43 8.03 -6.44
N GLY A 207 -13.50 8.52 -7.27
CA GLY A 207 -13.40 9.92 -7.72
C GLY A 207 -12.45 10.08 -8.90
N ASP A 208 -12.56 11.21 -9.59
CA ASP A 208 -11.72 11.59 -10.72
C ASP A 208 -10.38 12.15 -10.22
N ILE A 209 -9.37 11.27 -10.04
CA ILE A 209 -8.06 11.62 -9.50
C ILE A 209 -7.39 12.73 -10.32
N PRO A 210 -7.28 12.66 -11.66
CA PRO A 210 -6.70 13.73 -12.46
C PRO A 210 -7.35 15.09 -12.22
N ASN A 211 -8.66 15.13 -12.11
CA ASN A 211 -9.40 16.37 -11.87
C ASN A 211 -9.22 16.90 -10.45
N LEU A 212 -9.24 16.03 -9.45
CA LEU A 212 -9.00 16.39 -8.05
C LEU A 212 -7.60 16.99 -7.86
N LEU A 213 -6.57 16.43 -8.50
CA LEU A 213 -5.21 16.96 -8.43
C LEU A 213 -5.11 18.37 -9.05
N ARG A 214 -5.77 18.63 -10.18
CA ARG A 214 -5.81 19.97 -10.80
C ARG A 214 -6.57 21.01 -9.98
N GLN A 215 -7.46 20.54 -9.09
CA GLN A 215 -8.19 21.38 -8.14
C GLN A 215 -7.46 21.54 -6.79
N ASP A 216 -6.20 21.09 -6.67
CA ASP A 216 -5.42 21.12 -5.43
C ASP A 216 -6.07 20.34 -4.27
N ARG A 217 -6.84 19.29 -4.59
CA ARG A 217 -7.56 18.44 -3.64
C ARG A 217 -6.78 17.17 -3.30
N LEU A 218 -5.48 17.30 -3.03
CA LEU A 218 -4.57 16.19 -2.78
C LEU A 218 -5.02 15.30 -1.60
N ASN A 219 -5.57 15.91 -0.54
CA ASN A 219 -6.10 15.16 0.61
C ASN A 219 -7.25 14.21 0.23
N ASP A 220 -8.10 14.62 -0.71
CA ASP A 220 -9.18 13.76 -1.17
C ASP A 220 -8.64 12.60 -2.01
N VAL A 221 -7.60 12.87 -2.81
CA VAL A 221 -6.88 11.82 -3.55
C VAL A 221 -6.25 10.82 -2.58
N PHE A 222 -5.58 11.27 -1.54
CA PHE A 222 -5.00 10.37 -0.53
C PHE A 222 -6.06 9.50 0.17
N LYS A 223 -7.23 10.06 0.48
CA LYS A 223 -8.36 9.27 1.03
C LYS A 223 -8.84 8.18 0.07
N ILE A 224 -8.95 8.50 -1.23
CA ILE A 224 -9.34 7.53 -2.26
C ILE A 224 -8.31 6.39 -2.33
N LEU A 225 -7.03 6.71 -2.27
CA LEU A 225 -5.93 5.77 -2.44
C LEU A 225 -5.55 4.99 -1.17
N ALA A 226 -5.99 5.41 0.01
CA ALA A 226 -5.59 4.84 1.31
C ALA A 226 -5.91 3.34 1.46
N SER A 227 -6.92 2.83 0.75
CA SER A 227 -7.23 1.39 0.73
C SER A 227 -6.22 0.55 -0.05
N THR A 228 -5.48 1.19 -0.97
CA THR A 228 -4.46 0.53 -1.78
C THR A 228 -3.06 0.76 -1.20
N TRP A 229 -2.76 1.99 -0.81
CA TRP A 229 -1.49 2.41 -0.21
C TRP A 229 -1.74 2.95 1.19
N THR A 230 -1.65 2.07 2.17
CA THR A 230 -1.98 2.34 3.59
C THR A 230 -1.03 3.33 4.26
N SER A 231 0.12 3.60 3.64
CA SER A 231 1.11 4.59 4.09
C SER A 231 0.74 6.04 3.74
N LEU A 232 -0.25 6.28 2.87
CA LEU A 232 -0.72 7.63 2.57
C LEU A 232 -1.48 8.22 3.76
N SER A 233 -1.48 9.53 3.91
CA SER A 233 -1.90 10.29 5.11
C SER A 233 -3.27 9.93 5.71
N SER A 234 -4.12 9.24 4.97
CA SER A 234 -5.42 8.72 5.44
C SER A 234 -5.40 7.21 5.69
N GLY A 235 -4.26 6.56 5.51
CA GLY A 235 -4.08 5.12 5.74
C GLY A 235 -3.87 4.77 7.20
N ILE A 236 -3.72 3.48 7.45
CA ILE A 236 -3.56 2.92 8.82
C ILE A 236 -2.09 2.68 9.19
N GLU A 237 -1.16 2.81 8.25
CA GLU A 237 0.27 2.55 8.43
C GLU A 237 1.06 3.83 8.09
N GLU A 238 1.22 4.71 9.08
CA GLU A 238 2.07 5.88 8.94
C GLU A 238 3.56 5.48 8.98
N ASN A 239 4.37 6.16 8.18
CA ASN A 239 5.83 6.03 8.18
C ASN A 239 6.51 7.40 8.30
N SER A 240 7.84 7.43 8.30
CA SER A 240 8.61 8.67 8.46
C SER A 240 8.39 9.70 7.34
N ILE A 241 7.87 9.29 6.20
CA ILE A 241 7.60 10.16 5.04
C ILE A 241 6.18 10.71 5.05
N THR A 242 5.25 10.03 5.70
CA THR A 242 3.81 10.42 5.74
C THR A 242 3.59 11.91 6.08
N PRO A 243 4.29 12.54 7.06
CA PRO A 243 4.12 13.96 7.36
C PRO A 243 4.54 14.91 6.23
N TYR A 244 5.38 14.46 5.30
CA TYR A 244 5.97 15.26 4.23
C TYR A 244 5.29 15.05 2.86
N LEU A 245 4.28 14.20 2.74
CA LEU A 245 3.69 13.82 1.45
C LEU A 245 3.16 15.00 0.63
N HIS A 246 2.62 16.03 1.29
CA HIS A 246 2.19 17.26 0.59
C HIS A 246 3.36 18.00 -0.03
N GLN A 247 4.45 18.17 0.71
CA GLN A 247 5.67 18.82 0.22
C GLN A 247 6.26 18.01 -0.94
N VAL A 248 6.38 16.69 -0.77
CA VAL A 248 6.88 15.78 -1.81
C VAL A 248 6.08 15.91 -3.10
N TYR A 249 4.75 15.97 -2.99
CA TYR A 249 3.89 16.15 -4.16
C TYR A 249 4.14 17.48 -4.87
N GLN A 250 4.20 18.59 -4.12
CA GLN A 250 4.41 19.92 -4.71
C GLN A 250 5.78 20.03 -5.40
N GLU A 251 6.84 19.52 -4.77
CA GLU A 251 8.17 19.49 -5.36
C GLU A 251 8.20 18.60 -6.62
N ALA A 252 7.63 17.40 -6.56
CA ALA A 252 7.53 16.53 -7.71
C ALA A 252 6.73 17.16 -8.85
N LEU A 253 5.61 17.84 -8.53
CA LEU A 253 4.77 18.52 -9.54
C LEU A 253 5.53 19.65 -10.22
N ALA A 254 6.26 20.46 -9.46
CA ALA A 254 7.08 21.52 -10.01
C ALA A 254 8.13 20.99 -11.00
N GLU A 255 8.78 19.87 -10.65
CA GLU A 255 9.76 19.22 -11.54
C GLU A 255 9.09 18.62 -12.80
N GLU A 256 7.95 17.95 -12.68
CA GLU A 256 7.26 17.33 -13.82
C GLU A 256 6.68 18.37 -14.78
N LEU A 257 6.21 19.53 -14.27
CA LEU A 257 5.76 20.66 -15.11
C LEU A 257 6.92 21.34 -15.82
N ALA A 258 8.10 21.41 -15.23
CA ALA A 258 9.29 22.01 -15.84
C ALA A 258 9.89 21.14 -16.97
N GLN A 259 9.49 19.87 -17.09
CA GLN A 259 9.99 18.92 -18.10
C GLN A 259 9.08 18.81 -19.34
N GLN A 260 7.95 19.54 -19.38
CA GLN A 260 7.05 19.62 -20.53
C GLN A 260 7.55 20.64 -21.57
#